data_b55540e9f4c9441ba8cac86bf016b2f2
#
_entry.id   b55540e9f4c9441ba8cac86bf016b2f2
#
_cell.length_a   1.000
_cell.length_b   1.000
_cell.length_c   1.000
_cell.angle_alpha   90.00
_cell.angle_beta   90.00
_cell.angle_gamma   90.00
#
_symmetry.space_group_name_H-M   'P 1'
#
loop_
_entity.id
_entity.type
_entity.pdbx_description
1 polymer ?
#
loop_
_entity_poly.entity_id
_entity_poly.type
_entity_poly.pdbx_seq_one_letter_code
_entity_poly.pdbx_strand_id
1 'polypeptide(L)'
;MEATEEEPVQFVQVNGVSLHHQIIGGPGNKPVIVFINSLGTDFRIWRDVIVRLAGSYPLLTYDKRGHGLSDVGQAPYSIEDHVDDLIGLLEHLKVSDAVICGLSVGGLIAQGLYARRPDLVKALVLCDTAHKIGTAEMWAARIAAIEEGGLSGIVDGVMERWFTLAFRNSDPAFPGYRNMMLRQPVDGYIGTCAAIRDADFTEAAPRIAVPTLCVVGDQDGSTPPDLVLSLARLVPGSRYEVIRDAGHIPCVEQPEMLTTIIEAFLAPVISGEAAHG
;
A
#
# COMPACT_ATOMS: atom_id res chain seq x y z
N MET A 1 -22.79 -13.75 -0.30
CA MET A 1 -23.10 -12.34 0.04
C MET A 1 -23.93 -11.83 -1.12
N GLU A 2 -25.23 -11.59 -0.93
CA GLU A 2 -26.07 -10.98 -1.95
C GLU A 2 -25.46 -9.64 -2.33
N ALA A 3 -25.53 -9.29 -3.61
CA ALA A 3 -25.08 -8.00 -4.12
C ALA A 3 -25.81 -6.92 -3.32
N THR A 4 -25.18 -6.40 -2.28
CA THR A 4 -25.61 -5.16 -1.65
C THR A 4 -25.43 -4.06 -2.69
N GLU A 5 -26.46 -3.24 -2.87
CA GLU A 5 -26.38 -1.98 -3.60
C GLU A 5 -25.02 -1.34 -3.32
N GLU A 6 -24.38 -0.78 -4.36
CA GLU A 6 -23.11 -0.06 -4.22
C GLU A 6 -23.27 0.95 -3.08
N GLU A 7 -22.74 0.59 -1.90
CA GLU A 7 -22.75 1.54 -0.81
C GLU A 7 -21.82 2.69 -1.17
N PRO A 8 -22.26 3.93 -1.02
CA PRO A 8 -21.43 5.08 -1.32
C PRO A 8 -20.15 5.02 -0.44
N VAL A 9 -19.12 5.76 -0.85
CA VAL A 9 -17.90 5.95 -0.06
C VAL A 9 -18.25 6.19 1.40
N GLN A 10 -17.69 5.37 2.30
CA GLN A 10 -18.11 5.34 3.70
C GLN A 10 -17.01 5.80 4.64
N PHE A 11 -17.44 6.19 5.82
CA PHE A 11 -16.56 6.50 6.94
C PHE A 11 -16.87 5.55 8.10
N VAL A 12 -15.82 5.05 8.75
CA VAL A 12 -15.94 4.19 9.92
C VAL A 12 -15.05 4.69 11.05
N GLN A 13 -15.56 4.64 12.27
CA GLN A 13 -14.78 4.97 13.48
C GLN A 13 -14.03 3.71 13.96
N VAL A 14 -12.70 3.76 13.94
CA VAL A 14 -11.83 2.72 14.48
C VAL A 14 -10.66 3.37 15.21
N ASN A 15 -10.24 2.83 16.34
CA ASN A 15 -9.08 3.29 17.11
C ASN A 15 -9.02 4.81 17.33
N GLY A 16 -10.17 5.45 17.53
CA GLY A 16 -10.27 6.88 17.79
C GLY A 16 -10.09 7.78 16.56
N VAL A 17 -10.11 7.23 15.34
CA VAL A 17 -10.06 7.96 14.09
C VAL A 17 -11.19 7.54 13.16
N SER A 18 -11.70 8.50 12.36
CA SER A 18 -12.61 8.21 11.26
C SER A 18 -11.82 7.85 10.02
N LEU A 19 -11.98 6.63 9.52
CA LEU A 19 -11.36 6.18 8.28
C LEU A 19 -12.33 6.29 7.12
N HIS A 20 -11.85 6.88 6.05
CA HIS A 20 -12.52 6.94 4.76
C HIS A 20 -12.19 5.67 3.97
N HIS A 21 -13.21 4.96 3.50
CA HIS A 21 -13.04 3.73 2.73
C HIS A 21 -14.07 3.58 1.62
N GLN A 22 -13.78 2.70 0.67
CA GLN A 22 -14.68 2.35 -0.41
C GLN A 22 -14.65 0.84 -0.63
N ILE A 23 -15.86 0.26 -0.75
CA ILE A 23 -16.05 -1.14 -1.15
C ILE A 23 -16.59 -1.17 -2.57
N ILE A 24 -16.03 -2.04 -3.41
CA ILE A 24 -16.53 -2.34 -4.74
C ILE A 24 -16.90 -3.82 -4.75
N GLY A 25 -18.15 -4.10 -5.01
CA GLY A 25 -18.69 -5.47 -5.03
C GLY A 25 -18.05 -6.33 -6.11
N GLY A 26 -18.08 -7.63 -5.90
CA GLY A 26 -17.56 -8.63 -6.84
C GLY A 26 -18.09 -10.02 -6.55
N PRO A 27 -17.63 -11.06 -7.28
CA PRO A 27 -18.08 -12.43 -7.08
C PRO A 27 -17.83 -12.93 -5.65
N GLY A 28 -18.86 -13.46 -4.99
CA GLY A 28 -18.80 -13.89 -3.59
C GLY A 28 -17.91 -15.13 -3.32
N ASN A 29 -17.42 -15.78 -4.35
CA ASN A 29 -16.47 -16.91 -4.27
C ASN A 29 -15.00 -16.48 -4.46
N LYS A 30 -14.73 -15.18 -4.52
CA LYS A 30 -13.39 -14.61 -4.62
C LYS A 30 -13.01 -13.92 -3.31
N PRO A 31 -11.74 -13.93 -2.92
CA PRO A 31 -11.27 -13.16 -1.76
C PRO A 31 -11.38 -11.65 -2.05
N VAL A 32 -11.59 -10.87 -1.00
CA VAL A 32 -11.48 -9.40 -1.09
C VAL A 32 -10.02 -9.03 -1.30
N ILE A 33 -9.76 -8.13 -2.26
CA ILE A 33 -8.44 -7.50 -2.39
C ILE A 33 -8.48 -6.15 -1.67
N VAL A 34 -7.62 -5.98 -0.68
CA VAL A 34 -7.50 -4.77 0.14
C VAL A 34 -6.27 -3.99 -0.31
N PHE A 35 -6.46 -2.75 -0.74
CA PHE A 35 -5.40 -1.89 -1.21
C PHE A 35 -4.97 -0.88 -0.15
N ILE A 36 -3.66 -0.82 0.13
CA ILE A 36 -3.05 0.10 1.09
C ILE A 36 -2.09 1.02 0.35
N ASN A 37 -2.39 2.31 0.35
CA ASN A 37 -1.65 3.32 -0.40
C ASN A 37 -0.33 3.74 0.27
N SER A 38 0.57 4.38 -0.51
CA SER A 38 1.88 4.89 -0.09
C SER A 38 1.78 6.10 0.84
N LEU A 39 2.90 6.49 1.47
CA LEU A 39 3.06 7.76 2.18
C LEU A 39 2.77 8.94 1.24
N GLY A 40 2.02 9.92 1.70
CA GLY A 40 1.70 11.11 0.90
C GLY A 40 0.69 10.91 -0.22
N THR A 41 0.04 9.74 -0.28
CA THR A 41 -1.01 9.44 -1.26
C THR A 41 -2.30 9.03 -0.57
N ASP A 42 -3.39 9.11 -1.29
CA ASP A 42 -4.68 8.54 -0.92
C ASP A 42 -5.08 7.39 -1.86
N PHE A 43 -6.20 6.73 -1.61
CA PHE A 43 -6.55 5.51 -2.34
C PHE A 43 -6.79 5.72 -3.84
N ARG A 44 -6.92 6.95 -4.33
CA ARG A 44 -7.11 7.26 -5.75
C ARG A 44 -5.93 6.84 -6.62
N ILE A 45 -4.74 6.60 -6.04
CA ILE A 45 -3.61 6.04 -6.80
C ILE A 45 -3.92 4.65 -7.38
N TRP A 46 -4.86 3.92 -6.79
CA TRP A 46 -5.27 2.59 -7.23
C TRP A 46 -6.36 2.58 -8.31
N ARG A 47 -6.89 3.77 -8.70
CA ARG A 47 -8.06 3.90 -9.56
C ARG A 47 -7.97 3.02 -10.81
N ASP A 48 -6.86 3.04 -11.54
CA ASP A 48 -6.77 2.36 -12.82
C ASP A 48 -6.57 0.84 -12.67
N VAL A 49 -5.99 0.38 -11.55
CA VAL A 49 -5.98 -1.03 -11.14
C VAL A 49 -7.39 -1.49 -10.74
N ILE A 50 -8.09 -0.68 -9.94
CA ILE A 50 -9.46 -0.96 -9.49
C ILE A 50 -10.41 -1.12 -10.68
N VAL A 51 -10.36 -0.22 -11.67
CA VAL A 51 -11.21 -0.28 -12.87
C VAL A 51 -10.99 -1.58 -13.64
N ARG A 52 -9.78 -2.12 -13.65
CA ARG A 52 -9.45 -3.39 -14.34
C ARG A 52 -9.91 -4.62 -13.55
N LEU A 53 -9.86 -4.58 -12.24
CA LEU A 53 -10.25 -5.69 -11.35
C LEU A 53 -11.74 -5.70 -11.00
N ALA A 54 -12.43 -4.57 -11.17
CA ALA A 54 -13.86 -4.44 -10.88
C ALA A 54 -14.69 -5.49 -11.64
N GLY A 55 -15.62 -6.13 -10.93
CA GLY A 55 -16.43 -7.24 -11.47
C GLY A 55 -15.72 -8.60 -11.44
N SER A 56 -14.40 -8.65 -11.35
CA SER A 56 -13.62 -9.90 -11.21
C SER A 56 -13.32 -10.24 -9.76
N TYR A 57 -13.20 -9.24 -8.88
CA TYR A 57 -12.91 -9.37 -7.46
C TYR A 57 -13.73 -8.38 -6.63
N PRO A 58 -14.13 -8.71 -5.40
CA PRO A 58 -14.52 -7.70 -4.44
C PRO A 58 -13.28 -6.92 -3.99
N LEU A 59 -13.36 -5.58 -3.94
CA LEU A 59 -12.23 -4.70 -3.69
C LEU A 59 -12.53 -3.79 -2.50
N LEU A 60 -11.53 -3.55 -1.66
CA LEU A 60 -11.56 -2.58 -0.56
C LEU A 60 -10.37 -1.63 -0.69
N THR A 61 -10.67 -0.34 -0.67
CA THR A 61 -9.68 0.73 -0.56
C THR A 61 -9.97 1.59 0.64
N TYR A 62 -8.95 2.17 1.24
CA TYR A 62 -9.12 3.13 2.32
C TYR A 62 -7.99 4.15 2.36
N ASP A 63 -8.27 5.30 2.92
CA ASP A 63 -7.26 6.26 3.29
C ASP A 63 -6.77 5.94 4.70
N LYS A 64 -5.47 5.69 4.84
CA LYS A 64 -4.89 5.47 6.18
C LYS A 64 -4.96 6.75 7.01
N ARG A 65 -4.91 6.63 8.35
CA ARG A 65 -4.86 7.81 9.23
C ARG A 65 -3.85 8.84 8.72
N GLY A 66 -4.21 10.12 8.83
CA GLY A 66 -3.38 11.24 8.41
C GLY A 66 -3.28 11.44 6.89
N HIS A 67 -4.10 10.73 6.08
CA HIS A 67 -4.09 10.84 4.62
C HIS A 67 -5.51 10.92 4.05
N GLY A 68 -5.62 11.49 2.85
CA GLY A 68 -6.86 11.57 2.11
C GLY A 68 -7.97 12.26 2.89
N LEU A 69 -9.11 11.57 3.06
CA LEU A 69 -10.26 12.05 3.83
C LEU A 69 -10.37 11.42 5.23
N SER A 70 -9.41 10.60 5.63
CA SER A 70 -9.36 10.05 7.00
C SER A 70 -8.84 11.08 8.00
N ASP A 71 -9.26 10.92 9.26
CA ASP A 71 -8.78 11.75 10.35
C ASP A 71 -7.26 11.68 10.52
N VAL A 72 -6.67 12.76 11.02
CA VAL A 72 -5.25 12.81 11.34
C VAL A 72 -4.94 12.00 12.60
N GLY A 73 -5.81 12.09 13.62
CA GLY A 73 -5.51 11.51 14.91
C GLY A 73 -4.37 12.23 15.62
N GLN A 74 -3.69 11.54 16.54
CA GLN A 74 -2.58 12.10 17.32
C GLN A 74 -1.24 11.59 16.81
N ALA A 75 -0.41 12.46 16.24
CA ALA A 75 0.99 12.17 15.89
C ALA A 75 1.91 12.25 17.13
N PRO A 76 3.12 11.62 17.10
CA PRO A 76 3.63 10.76 16.05
C PRO A 76 2.93 9.40 16.02
N TYR A 77 2.90 8.73 14.85
CA TYR A 77 2.35 7.38 14.74
C TYR A 77 3.44 6.33 14.86
N SER A 78 3.04 5.14 15.31
CA SER A 78 3.75 3.88 15.12
C SER A 78 3.20 3.12 13.92
N ILE A 79 3.91 2.09 13.45
CA ILE A 79 3.36 1.22 12.40
C ILE A 79 2.18 0.42 12.94
N GLU A 80 2.18 0.12 14.24
CA GLU A 80 1.12 -0.57 14.96
C GLU A 80 -0.19 0.22 14.92
N ASP A 81 -0.15 1.56 15.00
CA ASP A 81 -1.35 2.40 14.86
C ASP A 81 -2.05 2.20 13.51
N HIS A 82 -1.27 2.13 12.43
CA HIS A 82 -1.79 1.86 11.11
C HIS A 82 -2.31 0.42 10.96
N VAL A 83 -1.64 -0.54 11.59
CA VAL A 83 -2.05 -1.96 11.61
C VAL A 83 -3.36 -2.13 12.37
N ASP A 84 -3.49 -1.49 13.54
CA ASP A 84 -4.70 -1.53 14.36
C ASP A 84 -5.90 -0.90 13.66
N ASP A 85 -5.68 0.18 12.91
CA ASP A 85 -6.71 0.79 12.06
C ASP A 85 -7.20 -0.19 11.00
N LEU A 86 -6.28 -0.86 10.31
CA LEU A 86 -6.64 -1.82 9.28
C LEU A 86 -7.37 -3.03 9.88
N ILE A 87 -6.91 -3.54 11.03
CA ILE A 87 -7.62 -4.62 11.75
C ILE A 87 -9.04 -4.18 12.08
N GLY A 88 -9.20 -3.00 12.70
CA GLY A 88 -10.52 -2.47 13.06
C GLY A 88 -11.43 -2.28 11.83
N LEU A 89 -10.90 -1.82 10.71
CA LEU A 89 -11.64 -1.69 9.46
C LEU A 89 -12.10 -3.06 8.93
N LEU A 90 -11.21 -4.04 8.88
CA LEU A 90 -11.52 -5.40 8.40
C LEU A 90 -12.56 -6.09 9.30
N GLU A 91 -12.44 -5.95 10.62
CA GLU A 91 -13.40 -6.50 11.58
C GLU A 91 -14.77 -5.83 11.46
N HIS A 92 -14.82 -4.51 11.32
CA HIS A 92 -16.07 -3.77 11.08
C HIS A 92 -16.78 -4.26 9.81
N LEU A 93 -16.04 -4.43 8.73
CA LEU A 93 -16.55 -4.88 7.44
C LEU A 93 -16.74 -6.41 7.37
N LYS A 94 -16.36 -7.15 8.41
CA LYS A 94 -16.40 -8.63 8.46
C LYS A 94 -15.62 -9.27 7.31
N VAL A 95 -14.50 -8.66 6.95
CA VAL A 95 -13.57 -9.16 5.93
C VAL A 95 -12.53 -10.03 6.61
N SER A 96 -12.41 -11.27 6.14
CA SER A 96 -11.39 -12.23 6.55
C SER A 96 -10.84 -12.94 5.31
N ASP A 97 -9.71 -13.62 5.44
CA ASP A 97 -9.09 -14.38 4.35
C ASP A 97 -8.88 -13.50 3.08
N ALA A 98 -8.39 -12.28 3.30
CA ALA A 98 -8.23 -11.27 2.27
C ALA A 98 -6.85 -11.32 1.60
N VAL A 99 -6.77 -10.87 0.35
CA VAL A 99 -5.51 -10.53 -0.32
C VAL A 99 -5.14 -9.10 0.07
N ILE A 100 -3.99 -8.91 0.69
CA ILE A 100 -3.53 -7.59 1.11
C ILE A 100 -2.48 -7.07 0.12
N CYS A 101 -2.84 -6.03 -0.61
CA CYS A 101 -2.00 -5.35 -1.59
C CYS A 101 -1.50 -4.02 -1.02
N GLY A 102 -0.25 -3.96 -0.62
CA GLY A 102 0.34 -2.78 0.02
C GLY A 102 1.47 -2.17 -0.78
N LEU A 103 1.40 -0.85 -1.00
CA LEU A 103 2.43 -0.07 -1.68
C LEU A 103 3.29 0.69 -0.65
N SER A 104 4.60 0.49 -0.67
CA SER A 104 5.56 1.25 0.16
C SER A 104 5.26 1.07 1.67
N VAL A 105 4.91 2.13 2.41
CA VAL A 105 4.44 1.99 3.80
C VAL A 105 3.23 1.04 3.90
N GLY A 106 2.41 0.98 2.86
CA GLY A 106 1.31 0.00 2.80
C GLY A 106 1.79 -1.44 2.87
N GLY A 107 2.98 -1.73 2.32
CA GLY A 107 3.63 -3.03 2.45
C GLY A 107 4.18 -3.31 3.84
N LEU A 108 4.64 -2.29 4.58
CA LEU A 108 4.99 -2.44 6.00
C LEU A 108 3.73 -2.73 6.84
N ILE A 109 2.63 -2.01 6.58
CA ILE A 109 1.34 -2.25 7.24
C ILE A 109 0.83 -3.68 6.95
N ALA A 110 0.96 -4.16 5.70
CA ALA A 110 0.58 -5.52 5.31
C ALA A 110 1.39 -6.58 6.06
N GLN A 111 2.71 -6.38 6.21
CA GLN A 111 3.58 -7.27 7.00
C GLN A 111 3.20 -7.24 8.49
N GLY A 112 2.92 -6.06 9.04
CA GLY A 112 2.45 -5.90 10.41
C GLY A 112 1.09 -6.55 10.66
N LEU A 113 0.15 -6.42 9.73
CA LEU A 113 -1.14 -7.10 9.79
C LEU A 113 -0.95 -8.63 9.84
N TYR A 114 -0.12 -9.17 8.93
CA TYR A 114 0.15 -10.61 8.93
C TYR A 114 0.80 -11.08 10.24
N ALA A 115 1.76 -10.34 10.75
CA ALA A 115 2.45 -10.70 12.00
C ALA A 115 1.50 -10.76 13.21
N ARG A 116 0.43 -9.96 13.23
CA ARG A 116 -0.53 -9.87 14.34
C ARG A 116 -1.80 -10.69 14.12
N ARG A 117 -2.31 -10.73 12.89
CA ARG A 117 -3.58 -11.36 12.53
C ARG A 117 -3.43 -12.16 11.22
N PRO A 118 -2.61 -13.24 11.23
CA PRO A 118 -2.43 -14.07 10.04
C PRO A 118 -3.74 -14.71 9.55
N ASP A 119 -4.73 -14.86 10.43
CA ASP A 119 -6.07 -15.35 10.12
C ASP A 119 -6.88 -14.46 9.18
N LEU A 120 -6.53 -13.17 9.07
CA LEU A 120 -7.18 -12.23 8.15
C LEU A 120 -6.57 -12.25 6.75
N VAL A 121 -5.40 -12.89 6.57
CA VAL A 121 -4.58 -12.74 5.35
C VAL A 121 -4.51 -14.05 4.58
N LYS A 122 -5.04 -14.07 3.37
CA LYS A 122 -4.94 -15.17 2.41
C LYS A 122 -3.65 -15.15 1.60
N ALA A 123 -3.24 -13.96 1.17
CA ALA A 123 -2.03 -13.73 0.38
C ALA A 123 -1.56 -12.28 0.53
N LEU A 124 -0.29 -12.04 0.25
CA LEU A 124 0.32 -10.72 0.26
C LEU A 124 0.80 -10.32 -1.15
N VAL A 125 0.50 -9.08 -1.53
CA VAL A 125 1.09 -8.41 -2.70
C VAL A 125 1.83 -7.18 -2.18
N LEU A 126 3.14 -7.23 -2.16
CA LEU A 126 4.04 -6.25 -1.57
C LEU A 126 4.69 -5.45 -2.70
N CYS A 127 4.13 -4.26 -2.98
CA CYS A 127 4.57 -3.41 -4.08
C CYS A 127 5.54 -2.35 -3.56
N ASP A 128 6.71 -2.24 -4.22
CA ASP A 128 7.65 -1.13 -4.01
C ASP A 128 7.87 -0.85 -2.51
N THR A 129 8.21 -1.90 -1.77
CA THR A 129 8.32 -1.90 -0.31
C THR A 129 9.50 -2.76 0.16
N ALA A 130 9.73 -2.80 1.45
CA ALA A 130 10.81 -3.60 2.04
C ALA A 130 10.44 -4.09 3.45
N HIS A 131 11.28 -4.92 4.05
CA HIS A 131 11.20 -5.27 5.47
C HIS A 131 11.58 -4.10 6.38
N LYS A 132 12.39 -3.16 5.86
CA LYS A 132 12.77 -1.89 6.48
C LYS A 132 13.04 -0.86 5.40
N ILE A 133 12.50 0.34 5.52
CA ILE A 133 12.62 1.40 4.53
C ILE A 133 13.46 2.55 5.06
N GLY A 134 14.67 2.72 4.52
CA GLY A 134 15.59 3.79 4.88
C GLY A 134 16.20 3.65 6.27
N THR A 135 16.79 4.74 6.77
CA THR A 135 17.40 4.81 8.09
C THR A 135 16.68 5.82 8.99
N ALA A 136 16.88 5.69 10.30
CA ALA A 136 16.31 6.62 11.28
C ALA A 136 16.74 8.06 11.01
N GLU A 137 18.02 8.26 10.66
CA GLU A 137 18.59 9.58 10.35
C GLU A 137 17.96 10.20 9.11
N MET A 138 17.75 9.40 8.06
CA MET A 138 17.11 9.88 6.82
C MET A 138 15.67 10.33 7.08
N TRP A 139 14.90 9.57 7.85
CA TRP A 139 13.53 9.92 8.18
C TRP A 139 13.45 11.10 9.15
N ALA A 140 14.35 11.19 10.13
CA ALA A 140 14.45 12.36 11.03
C ALA A 140 14.77 13.65 10.25
N ALA A 141 15.72 13.58 9.30
CA ALA A 141 16.02 14.72 8.44
C ALA A 141 14.83 15.12 7.56
N ARG A 142 14.07 14.15 7.04
CA ARG A 142 12.84 14.44 6.28
C ARG A 142 11.78 15.12 7.13
N ILE A 143 11.55 14.64 8.36
CA ILE A 143 10.62 15.25 9.31
C ILE A 143 11.02 16.70 9.57
N ALA A 144 12.29 16.96 9.92
CA ALA A 144 12.80 18.29 10.17
C ALA A 144 12.63 19.24 8.97
N ALA A 145 12.89 18.76 7.74
CA ALA A 145 12.71 19.53 6.53
C ALA A 145 11.22 19.92 6.29
N ILE A 146 10.28 19.05 6.68
CA ILE A 146 8.85 19.31 6.57
C ILE A 146 8.40 20.31 7.66
N GLU A 147 8.91 20.18 8.89
CA GLU A 147 8.63 21.12 9.96
C GLU A 147 9.10 22.55 9.62
N GLU A 148 10.21 22.67 8.91
CA GLU A 148 10.75 23.97 8.46
C GLU A 148 10.05 24.53 7.23
N GLY A 149 9.85 23.71 6.19
CA GLY A 149 9.43 24.15 4.84
C GLY A 149 8.08 23.61 4.36
N GLY A 150 7.38 22.84 5.18
CA GLY A 150 6.16 22.14 4.78
C GLY A 150 6.40 21.10 3.68
N LEU A 151 5.31 20.51 3.18
CA LEU A 151 5.40 19.53 2.09
C LEU A 151 5.93 20.14 0.78
N SER A 152 5.76 21.45 0.58
CA SER A 152 6.31 22.17 -0.58
C SER A 152 7.83 22.16 -0.65
N GLY A 153 8.50 22.08 0.50
CA GLY A 153 9.97 22.01 0.57
C GLY A 153 10.56 20.68 0.09
N ILE A 154 9.76 19.62 0.07
CA ILE A 154 10.25 18.27 -0.26
C ILE A 154 9.59 17.66 -1.51
N VAL A 155 8.48 18.21 -1.99
CA VAL A 155 7.61 17.57 -3.01
C VAL A 155 8.35 17.25 -4.29
N ASP A 156 9.18 18.14 -4.80
CA ASP A 156 9.84 17.94 -6.10
C ASP A 156 10.83 16.76 -6.03
N GLY A 157 11.63 16.67 -4.97
CA GLY A 157 12.50 15.52 -4.75
C GLY A 157 11.76 14.21 -4.44
N VAL A 158 10.53 14.26 -3.92
CA VAL A 158 9.67 13.09 -3.77
C VAL A 158 9.13 12.66 -5.13
N MET A 159 8.63 13.58 -5.95
CA MET A 159 8.14 13.29 -7.31
C MET A 159 9.23 12.66 -8.20
N GLU A 160 10.48 13.09 -8.05
CA GLU A 160 11.63 12.51 -8.77
C GLU A 160 11.90 11.05 -8.40
N ARG A 161 11.67 10.68 -7.15
CA ARG A 161 11.83 9.29 -6.71
C ARG A 161 10.62 8.42 -7.01
N TRP A 162 9.42 9.03 -7.12
CA TRP A 162 8.18 8.29 -7.32
C TRP A 162 7.89 7.95 -8.77
N PHE A 163 8.22 8.85 -9.69
CA PHE A 163 7.81 8.74 -11.09
C PHE A 163 9.01 8.78 -12.03
N THR A 164 8.94 7.99 -13.08
CA THR A 164 9.93 8.02 -14.15
C THR A 164 10.01 9.41 -14.79
N LEU A 165 11.16 9.71 -15.40
CA LEU A 165 11.34 10.98 -16.12
C LEU A 165 10.34 11.11 -17.28
N ALA A 166 10.01 9.98 -17.93
CA ALA A 166 9.04 9.96 -19.03
C ALA A 166 7.65 10.37 -18.53
N PHE A 167 7.17 9.78 -17.42
CA PHE A 167 5.88 10.12 -16.83
C PHE A 167 5.82 11.58 -16.39
N ARG A 168 6.84 12.07 -15.70
CA ARG A 168 6.90 13.46 -15.21
C ARG A 168 6.85 14.49 -16.33
N ASN A 169 7.42 14.17 -17.50
CA ASN A 169 7.52 15.11 -18.62
C ASN A 169 6.33 15.07 -19.58
N SER A 170 5.60 13.96 -19.66
CA SER A 170 4.62 13.75 -20.72
C SER A 170 3.22 13.37 -20.27
N ASP A 171 3.06 12.86 -19.04
CA ASP A 171 1.74 12.43 -18.60
C ASP A 171 0.92 13.59 -18.03
N PRO A 172 -0.28 13.87 -18.57
CA PRO A 172 -1.13 14.97 -18.11
C PRO A 172 -1.65 14.78 -16.68
N ALA A 173 -1.60 13.57 -16.11
CA ALA A 173 -2.03 13.31 -14.75
C ALA A 173 -0.96 13.66 -13.70
N PHE A 174 0.32 13.79 -14.08
CA PHE A 174 1.42 14.07 -13.16
C PHE A 174 1.17 15.24 -12.19
N PRO A 175 0.69 16.43 -12.66
CA PRO A 175 0.38 17.52 -11.75
C PRO A 175 -0.68 17.16 -10.69
N GLY A 176 -1.59 16.23 -11.00
CA GLY A 176 -2.59 15.73 -10.08
C GLY A 176 -1.97 14.97 -8.90
N TYR A 177 -0.99 14.11 -9.15
CA TYR A 177 -0.27 13.36 -8.10
C TYR A 177 0.62 14.26 -7.24
N ARG A 178 1.27 15.26 -7.86
CA ARG A 178 1.98 16.30 -7.12
C ARG A 178 1.02 17.07 -6.18
N ASN A 179 -0.15 17.45 -6.68
CA ASN A 179 -1.18 18.12 -5.88
C ASN A 179 -1.74 17.20 -4.79
N MET A 180 -1.90 15.90 -5.03
CA MET A 180 -2.33 14.91 -4.03
C MET A 180 -1.40 14.94 -2.83
N MET A 181 -0.08 14.87 -3.05
CA MET A 181 0.91 14.95 -1.98
C MET A 181 0.87 16.28 -1.23
N LEU A 182 0.82 17.40 -1.94
CA LEU A 182 0.81 18.74 -1.34
C LEU A 182 -0.42 19.04 -0.48
N ARG A 183 -1.52 18.31 -0.69
CA ARG A 183 -2.77 18.47 0.06
C ARG A 183 -2.91 17.52 1.23
N GLN A 184 -1.91 16.66 1.48
CA GLN A 184 -1.94 15.82 2.68
C GLN A 184 -1.78 16.68 3.93
N PRO A 185 -2.44 16.31 5.03
CA PRO A 185 -2.19 16.94 6.33
C PRO A 185 -0.71 16.78 6.71
N VAL A 186 -0.04 17.88 7.06
CA VAL A 186 1.38 17.88 7.41
C VAL A 186 1.66 16.95 8.60
N ASP A 187 0.84 17.07 9.67
CA ASP A 187 0.99 16.23 10.86
C ASP A 187 0.77 14.75 10.56
N GLY A 188 -0.16 14.42 9.66
CA GLY A 188 -0.40 13.05 9.21
C GLY A 188 0.78 12.48 8.43
N TYR A 189 1.37 13.29 7.54
CA TYR A 189 2.55 12.90 6.79
C TYR A 189 3.76 12.68 7.72
N ILE A 190 4.04 13.61 8.62
CA ILE A 190 5.11 13.51 9.62
C ILE A 190 4.89 12.29 10.53
N GLY A 191 3.67 12.10 11.03
CA GLY A 191 3.31 10.94 11.85
C GLY A 191 3.61 9.62 11.15
N THR A 192 3.28 9.51 9.86
CA THR A 192 3.59 8.31 9.07
C THR A 192 5.09 8.19 8.77
N CYS A 193 5.84 9.30 8.61
CA CYS A 193 7.30 9.26 8.52
C CYS A 193 7.92 8.64 9.79
N ALA A 194 7.39 8.99 10.98
CA ALA A 194 7.84 8.40 12.24
C ALA A 194 7.54 6.90 12.30
N ALA A 195 6.35 6.48 11.87
CA ALA A 195 5.98 5.07 11.78
C ALA A 195 6.93 4.26 10.87
N ILE A 196 7.30 4.81 9.71
CA ILE A 196 8.24 4.15 8.78
C ILE A 196 9.65 4.11 9.37
N ARG A 197 10.09 5.19 10.01
CA ARG A 197 11.41 5.29 10.66
C ARG A 197 11.66 4.15 11.62
N ASP A 198 10.65 3.83 12.41
CA ASP A 198 10.76 2.90 13.53
C ASP A 198 10.35 1.45 13.15
N ALA A 199 9.71 1.27 11.98
CA ALA A 199 9.29 -0.05 11.50
C ALA A 199 10.49 -0.90 11.03
N ASP A 200 10.56 -2.14 11.53
CA ASP A 200 11.55 -3.14 11.12
C ASP A 200 10.93 -4.54 11.16
N PHE A 201 10.70 -5.14 10.01
CA PHE A 201 10.13 -6.49 9.86
C PHE A 201 11.18 -7.54 9.47
N THR A 202 12.49 -7.24 9.63
CA THR A 202 13.58 -8.17 9.30
C THR A 202 13.42 -9.54 9.99
N GLU A 203 13.02 -9.52 11.26
CA GLU A 203 12.79 -10.74 12.04
C GLU A 203 11.41 -11.40 11.81
N ALA A 204 10.44 -10.62 11.30
CA ALA A 204 9.08 -11.10 11.08
C ALA A 204 8.89 -11.66 9.65
N ALA A 205 9.53 -11.08 8.64
CA ALA A 205 9.37 -11.47 7.24
C ALA A 205 9.64 -12.97 6.97
N PRO A 206 10.65 -13.62 7.61
CA PRO A 206 10.87 -15.06 7.45
C PRO A 206 9.73 -15.95 7.99
N ARG A 207 8.81 -15.40 8.76
CA ARG A 207 7.66 -16.13 9.32
C ARG A 207 6.40 -16.00 8.49
N ILE A 208 6.44 -15.25 7.40
CA ILE A 208 5.32 -15.15 6.45
C ILE A 208 5.20 -16.51 5.73
N ALA A 209 4.06 -17.17 5.91
CA ALA A 209 3.79 -18.51 5.38
C ALA A 209 2.64 -18.53 4.35
N VAL A 210 2.03 -17.38 4.04
CA VAL A 210 1.02 -17.25 2.99
C VAL A 210 1.68 -16.96 1.64
N PRO A 211 1.04 -17.32 0.52
CA PRO A 211 1.53 -16.93 -0.80
C PRO A 211 1.84 -15.43 -0.85
N THR A 212 3.04 -15.08 -1.28
CA THR A 212 3.52 -13.70 -1.29
C THR A 212 4.13 -13.35 -2.64
N LEU A 213 3.74 -12.21 -3.17
CA LEU A 213 4.29 -11.59 -4.37
C LEU A 213 4.96 -10.28 -3.98
N CYS A 214 6.22 -10.11 -4.33
CA CYS A 214 6.95 -8.84 -4.25
C CYS A 214 7.06 -8.25 -5.66
N VAL A 215 6.60 -7.02 -5.84
CA VAL A 215 6.63 -6.31 -7.13
C VAL A 215 7.37 -5.00 -6.98
N VAL A 216 8.12 -4.59 -8.00
CA VAL A 216 8.84 -3.31 -7.99
C VAL A 216 8.95 -2.71 -9.38
N GLY A 217 8.86 -1.38 -9.48
CA GLY A 217 9.23 -0.65 -10.68
C GLY A 217 10.74 -0.65 -10.90
N ASP A 218 11.19 -0.82 -12.15
CA ASP A 218 12.63 -0.88 -12.47
C ASP A 218 13.36 0.46 -12.25
N GLN A 219 12.61 1.56 -12.11
CA GLN A 219 13.12 2.92 -11.87
C GLN A 219 12.67 3.49 -10.52
N ASP A 220 12.30 2.62 -9.56
CA ASP A 220 11.92 3.06 -8.22
C ASP A 220 13.10 3.72 -7.48
N GLY A 221 12.99 5.02 -7.22
CA GLY A 221 13.99 5.79 -6.50
C GLY A 221 13.80 5.85 -4.97
N SER A 222 12.74 5.20 -4.45
CA SER A 222 12.43 5.17 -3.01
C SER A 222 12.77 3.82 -2.37
N THR A 223 12.32 2.74 -3.00
CA THR A 223 12.61 1.35 -2.60
C THR A 223 13.11 0.58 -3.83
N PRO A 224 14.38 0.80 -4.23
CA PRO A 224 14.90 0.28 -5.48
C PRO A 224 14.85 -1.26 -5.56
N PRO A 225 14.92 -1.83 -6.78
CA PRO A 225 14.75 -3.28 -7.02
C PRO A 225 15.54 -4.18 -6.09
N ASP A 226 16.79 -3.84 -5.78
CA ASP A 226 17.63 -4.64 -4.87
C ASP A 226 17.08 -4.68 -3.44
N LEU A 227 16.46 -3.58 -2.97
CA LEU A 227 15.85 -3.53 -1.66
C LEU A 227 14.59 -4.40 -1.60
N VAL A 228 13.72 -4.33 -2.60
CA VAL A 228 12.54 -5.21 -2.69
C VAL A 228 12.94 -6.68 -2.86
N LEU A 229 13.98 -6.96 -3.64
CA LEU A 229 14.55 -8.31 -3.76
C LEU A 229 15.06 -8.83 -2.41
N SER A 230 15.61 -7.96 -1.56
CA SER A 230 16.04 -8.36 -0.21
C SER A 230 14.87 -8.82 0.66
N LEU A 231 13.71 -8.15 0.56
CA LEU A 231 12.46 -8.61 1.21
C LEU A 231 12.01 -9.95 0.64
N ALA A 232 11.97 -10.09 -0.70
CA ALA A 232 11.57 -11.34 -1.35
C ALA A 232 12.43 -12.53 -0.90
N ARG A 233 13.73 -12.32 -0.70
CA ARG A 233 14.65 -13.35 -0.19
C ARG A 233 14.40 -13.74 1.27
N LEU A 234 13.85 -12.83 2.09
CA LEU A 234 13.49 -13.11 3.48
C LEU A 234 12.21 -13.90 3.60
N VAL A 235 11.24 -13.71 2.68
CA VAL A 235 9.93 -14.38 2.72
C VAL A 235 10.01 -15.70 1.99
N PRO A 236 9.86 -16.85 2.67
CA PRO A 236 9.99 -18.17 2.04
C PRO A 236 8.95 -18.38 0.93
N GLY A 237 9.39 -18.83 -0.24
CA GLY A 237 8.50 -19.14 -1.36
C GLY A 237 7.85 -17.92 -2.03
N SER A 238 8.29 -16.70 -1.72
CA SER A 238 7.76 -15.51 -2.38
C SER A 238 8.18 -15.45 -3.85
N ARG A 239 7.28 -14.88 -4.70
CA ARG A 239 7.59 -14.51 -6.08
C ARG A 239 8.12 -13.09 -6.11
N TYR A 240 9.03 -12.81 -7.04
CA TYR A 240 9.59 -11.48 -7.27
C TYR A 240 9.42 -11.09 -8.74
N GLU A 241 8.83 -9.93 -8.98
CA GLU A 241 8.55 -9.42 -10.33
C GLU A 241 9.00 -7.96 -10.46
N VAL A 242 9.56 -7.62 -11.61
CA VAL A 242 10.00 -6.25 -11.93
C VAL A 242 9.15 -5.70 -13.06
N ILE A 243 8.52 -4.56 -12.84
CA ILE A 243 7.75 -3.83 -13.85
C ILE A 243 8.67 -2.83 -14.54
N ARG A 244 8.81 -2.97 -15.85
CA ARG A 244 9.62 -2.05 -16.66
C ARG A 244 8.91 -0.71 -16.85
N ASP A 245 9.72 0.33 -17.02
CA ASP A 245 9.25 1.69 -17.26
C ASP A 245 8.29 2.20 -16.16
N ALA A 246 8.56 1.83 -14.91
CA ALA A 246 7.82 2.23 -13.74
C ALA A 246 8.74 2.69 -12.62
N GLY A 247 8.34 3.75 -11.94
CA GLY A 247 8.92 4.22 -10.68
C GLY A 247 8.30 3.53 -9.47
N HIS A 248 8.20 4.29 -8.38
CA HIS A 248 7.70 3.85 -7.07
C HIS A 248 6.18 3.63 -7.03
N ILE A 249 5.43 4.09 -8.03
CA ILE A 249 3.96 4.00 -8.03
C ILE A 249 3.50 3.29 -9.33
N PRO A 250 3.82 1.99 -9.50
CA PRO A 250 3.48 1.25 -10.72
C PRO A 250 1.96 1.11 -10.94
N CYS A 251 1.15 1.22 -9.89
CA CYS A 251 -0.31 1.26 -10.03
C CYS A 251 -0.82 2.48 -10.81
N VAL A 252 0.02 3.52 -10.95
CA VAL A 252 -0.25 4.71 -11.75
C VAL A 252 0.44 4.63 -13.12
N GLU A 253 1.74 4.30 -13.14
CA GLU A 253 2.52 4.33 -14.38
C GLU A 253 2.27 3.12 -15.28
N GLN A 254 2.06 1.93 -14.71
CA GLN A 254 1.90 0.65 -15.42
C GLN A 254 0.73 -0.18 -14.85
N PRO A 255 -0.50 0.39 -14.73
CA PRO A 255 -1.62 -0.27 -14.07
C PRO A 255 -2.02 -1.58 -14.75
N GLU A 256 -1.92 -1.68 -16.06
CA GLU A 256 -2.25 -2.89 -16.83
C GLU A 256 -1.26 -4.03 -16.49
N MET A 257 0.04 -3.74 -16.50
CA MET A 257 1.06 -4.73 -16.18
C MET A 257 0.93 -5.19 -14.74
N LEU A 258 0.76 -4.26 -13.79
CA LEU A 258 0.57 -4.60 -12.38
C LEU A 258 -0.68 -5.49 -12.19
N THR A 259 -1.79 -5.13 -12.83
CA THR A 259 -3.03 -5.94 -12.75
C THR A 259 -2.81 -7.35 -13.29
N THR A 260 -2.16 -7.49 -14.45
CA THR A 260 -1.84 -8.79 -15.07
C THR A 260 -0.99 -9.66 -14.14
N ILE A 261 0.02 -9.07 -13.50
CA ILE A 261 0.89 -9.78 -12.55
C ILE A 261 0.09 -10.24 -11.32
N ILE A 262 -0.76 -9.36 -10.76
CA ILE A 262 -1.62 -9.70 -9.62
C ILE A 262 -2.56 -10.84 -9.97
N GLU A 263 -3.25 -10.79 -11.11
CA GLU A 263 -4.18 -11.83 -11.52
C GLU A 263 -3.49 -13.18 -11.76
N ALA A 264 -2.31 -13.17 -12.43
CA ALA A 264 -1.50 -14.37 -12.64
C ALA A 264 -0.98 -14.98 -11.33
N PHE A 265 -0.70 -14.14 -10.33
CA PHE A 265 -0.33 -14.59 -8.99
C PHE A 265 -1.52 -15.19 -8.24
N LEU A 266 -2.68 -14.56 -8.32
CA LEU A 266 -3.87 -14.97 -7.57
C LEU A 266 -4.58 -16.21 -8.15
N ALA A 267 -4.42 -16.50 -9.43
CA ALA A 267 -5.09 -17.63 -10.07
C ALA A 267 -4.85 -18.98 -9.33
N PRO A 268 -3.61 -19.42 -9.05
CA PRO A 268 -3.36 -20.65 -8.29
C PRO A 268 -3.74 -20.53 -6.80
N VAL A 269 -3.67 -19.35 -6.21
CA VAL A 269 -4.07 -19.10 -4.80
C VAL A 269 -5.57 -19.33 -4.61
N ILE A 270 -6.37 -18.94 -5.59
CA ILE A 270 -7.82 -19.03 -5.55
C ILE A 270 -8.31 -20.44 -5.94
N SER A 271 -7.65 -21.11 -6.89
CA SER A 271 -8.00 -22.48 -7.30
C SER A 271 -7.63 -23.53 -6.25
N GLY A 272 -6.85 -23.17 -5.23
CA GLY A 272 -6.32 -24.10 -4.25
C GLY A 272 -5.15 -24.95 -4.77
N GLU A 273 -4.67 -24.67 -5.96
CA GLU A 273 -3.45 -25.23 -6.56
C GLU A 273 -2.21 -24.51 -6.00
N ALA A 274 -2.18 -24.25 -4.69
CA ALA A 274 -1.10 -23.54 -4.05
C ALA A 274 0.23 -24.22 -4.38
N ALA A 275 1.10 -23.49 -5.04
CA ALA A 275 2.41 -23.92 -5.46
C ALA A 275 3.21 -24.45 -4.26
N HIS A 276 3.28 -25.76 -4.13
CA HIS A 276 4.40 -26.42 -3.52
C HIS A 276 5.51 -26.45 -4.60
N GLY A 277 6.29 -25.41 -4.64
CA GLY A 277 7.48 -25.30 -5.46
C GLY A 277 8.67 -24.96 -4.58
#